data_cfde8a47f87ca30d38a5389c70796101
#
_entry.id   cfde8a47f87ca30d38a5389c70796101
#
_cell.length_a   1.000
_cell.length_b   1.000
_cell.length_c   1.000
_cell.angle_alpha   90.00
_cell.angle_beta   90.00
_cell.angle_gamma   90.00
#
_symmetry.space_group_name_H-M   'P 1'
#
loop_
_entity.id
_entity.type
_entity.pdbx_description
1 polymer ?
#
loop_
_entity_poly.entity_id
_entity_poly.type
_entity_poly.pdbx_seq_one_letter_code
_entity_poly.pdbx_strand_id
1 'polypeptide(L)'
;MVLPVPEFYVGVDLGKKVDYTAIAIVECRPGGTPHFLTPWEEPRDFYGLRHLERIPLGTSYPRVVDRVVRVTRDPALQRRCTLVVDASCVGE
;
A
#
# COMPACT_ATOMS: atom_id res chain seq x y z
N MET A 1 -26.20 -0.06 11.33
CA MET A 1 -25.10 0.84 10.93
C MET A 1 -24.05 0.03 10.17
N VAL A 2 -23.72 0.50 9.01
CA VAL A 2 -22.66 -0.16 8.21
C VAL A 2 -21.33 0.44 8.60
N LEU A 3 -20.40 -0.41 9.05
CA LEU A 3 -19.04 0.04 9.34
C LEU A 3 -18.28 0.32 8.04
N PRO A 4 -17.45 1.36 8.01
CA PRO A 4 -16.62 1.61 6.84
C PRO A 4 -15.74 0.40 6.53
N VAL A 5 -15.66 0.05 5.26
CA VAL A 5 -14.80 -1.04 4.82
C VAL A 5 -13.41 -0.49 4.58
N PRO A 6 -12.36 -1.15 5.08
CA PRO A 6 -11.01 -0.67 4.86
C PRO A 6 -10.64 -0.73 3.38
N GLU A 7 -9.88 0.26 2.94
CA GLU A 7 -9.27 0.31 1.62
C GLU A 7 -7.77 0.12 1.78
N PHE A 8 -7.15 -0.50 0.79
CA PHE A 8 -5.72 -0.74 0.81
C PHE A 8 -5.04 -0.03 -0.35
N TYR A 9 -3.90 0.53 -0.07
CA TYR A 9 -3.04 1.14 -1.08
C TYR A 9 -1.73 0.38 -1.10
N VAL A 10 -1.34 -0.11 -2.26
CA VAL A 10 -0.06 -0.76 -2.47
C VAL A 10 0.82 0.24 -3.22
N GLY A 11 1.79 0.79 -2.51
CA GLY A 11 2.75 1.72 -3.07
C GLY A 11 4.02 1.00 -3.49
N VAL A 12 4.45 1.25 -4.71
CA VAL A 12 5.69 0.68 -5.25
C VAL A 12 6.58 1.82 -5.72
N ASP A 13 7.77 1.90 -5.14
CA ASP A 13 8.81 2.81 -5.57
C ASP A 13 9.87 2.00 -6.30
N LEU A 14 9.90 2.13 -7.63
CA LEU A 14 10.84 1.37 -8.45
C LEU A 14 12.23 1.98 -8.37
N GLY A 15 13.19 1.17 -7.98
CA GLY A 15 14.59 1.58 -7.90
C GLY A 15 15.36 1.26 -9.16
N LYS A 16 16.56 1.85 -9.25
CA LYS A 16 17.55 1.56 -10.28
C LYS A 16 18.57 0.54 -9.77
N LYS A 17 19.66 0.41 -10.51
CA LYS A 17 20.76 -0.51 -10.21
C LYS A 17 21.28 -0.41 -8.79
N VAL A 18 21.33 0.81 -8.22
CA VAL A 18 21.87 1.07 -6.89
C VAL A 18 20.80 1.39 -5.86
N ASP A 19 19.56 1.54 -6.31
CA ASP A 19 18.45 1.90 -5.44
C ASP A 19 17.50 0.70 -5.31
N TYR A 20 17.07 0.44 -4.11
CA TYR A 20 16.12 -0.64 -3.86
C TYR A 20 14.74 -0.27 -4.38
N THR A 21 14.06 -1.27 -4.91
CA THR A 21 12.61 -1.18 -5.10
C THR A 21 11.95 -1.44 -3.75
N ALA A 22 11.00 -0.62 -3.37
CA ALA A 22 10.27 -0.78 -2.12
C ALA A 22 8.78 -0.96 -2.39
N ILE A 23 8.14 -1.79 -1.57
CA ILE A 23 6.70 -2.00 -1.61
C ILE A 23 6.16 -1.72 -0.22
N ALA A 24 5.12 -0.89 -0.14
CA ALA A 24 4.42 -0.59 1.10
C ALA A 24 2.93 -0.86 0.94
N ILE A 25 2.31 -1.42 1.96
CA ILE A 25 0.87 -1.59 1.99
C ILE A 25 0.32 -0.72 3.12
N VAL A 26 -0.59 0.17 2.77
CA VAL A 26 -1.25 1.05 3.73
C VAL A 26 -2.75 0.73 3.74
N GLU A 27 -3.27 0.48 4.93
CA GLU A 27 -4.70 0.35 5.13
C GLU A 27 -5.27 1.72 5.47
N CYS A 28 -6.34 2.10 4.79
CA CYS A 28 -7.10 3.31 5.10
C CYS A 28 -8.47 2.90 5.61
N ARG A 29 -8.85 3.41 6.78
CA ARG A 29 -10.21 3.28 7.30
C ARG A 29 -10.89 4.63 7.18
N PRO A 30 -11.74 4.80 6.15
CA PRO A 30 -12.39 6.08 5.92
C PRO A 30 -13.43 6.39 7.00
N GLY A 31 -13.61 7.67 7.29
CA GLY A 31 -14.62 8.12 8.22
C GLY A 31 -14.33 7.87 9.68
N GLY A 32 -13.14 7.38 9.98
CA GLY A 32 -12.68 7.22 11.34
C GLY A 32 -13.18 5.98 12.05
N THR A 33 -12.70 5.82 13.27
CA THR A 33 -13.10 4.73 14.16
C THR A 33 -13.92 5.36 15.27
N PRO A 34 -15.23 5.34 15.16
CA PRO A 34 -16.07 6.19 15.98
C PRO A 34 -16.01 5.94 17.49
N HIS A 35 -15.58 4.76 17.92
CA HIS A 35 -15.66 4.41 19.33
C HIS A 35 -14.68 5.16 20.25
N PHE A 36 -13.66 5.83 19.71
CA PHE A 36 -12.80 6.68 20.52
C PHE A 36 -12.82 8.15 20.11
N LEU A 37 -13.76 8.53 19.25
CA LEU A 37 -14.02 9.93 18.96
C LEU A 37 -14.99 10.46 19.98
N THR A 38 -14.74 11.70 20.44
CA THR A 38 -15.72 12.39 21.27
C THR A 38 -16.83 12.92 20.37
N PRO A 39 -18.02 13.23 20.92
CA PRO A 39 -19.16 13.72 20.11
C PRO A 39 -18.89 15.01 19.33
N TRP A 40 -17.87 15.76 19.73
CA TRP A 40 -17.51 17.02 19.07
C TRP A 40 -16.33 16.90 18.12
N GLU A 41 -15.73 15.72 18.00
CA GLU A 41 -14.66 15.48 17.04
C GLU A 41 -15.25 15.08 15.70
N GLU A 42 -14.68 15.63 14.62
CA GLU A 42 -15.09 15.24 13.28
C GLU A 42 -14.50 13.88 12.90
N PRO A 43 -15.28 13.03 12.23
CA PRO A 43 -14.74 11.80 11.67
C PRO A 43 -13.60 12.09 10.70
N ARG A 44 -12.55 11.31 10.77
CA ARG A 44 -11.39 11.44 9.88
C ARG A 44 -10.88 10.06 9.50
N ASP A 45 -10.13 10.03 8.41
CA ASP A 45 -9.54 8.79 7.95
C ASP A 45 -8.37 8.40 8.84
N PHE A 46 -8.23 7.10 9.05
CA PHE A 46 -7.09 6.52 9.75
C PHE A 46 -6.27 5.69 8.78
N TYR A 47 -4.95 5.84 8.85
CA TYR A 47 -4.02 5.13 7.98
C TYR A 47 -3.11 4.26 8.85
N GLY A 48 -2.91 3.03 8.42
CA GLY A 48 -1.99 2.11 9.08
C GLY A 48 -1.06 1.47 8.07
N LEU A 49 0.24 1.53 8.34
CA LEU A 49 1.21 0.78 7.56
C LEU A 49 1.11 -0.70 7.95
N ARG A 50 0.78 -1.55 6.99
CA ARG A 50 0.58 -2.99 7.22
C ARG A 50 1.74 -3.84 6.77
N HIS A 51 2.49 -3.35 5.80
CA HIS A 51 3.61 -4.10 5.24
C HIS A 51 4.59 -3.13 4.59
N LEU A 52 5.86 -3.43 4.75
CA LEU A 52 6.92 -2.70 4.10
C LEU A 52 8.02 -3.70 3.77
N GLU A 53 8.41 -3.76 2.50
CA GLU A 53 9.51 -4.60 2.08
C GLU A 53 10.41 -3.90 1.08
N ARG A 54 11.66 -4.30 1.08
CA ARG A 54 12.66 -3.91 0.12
C ARG A 54 13.00 -5.12 -0.73
N ILE A 55 12.91 -4.96 -2.04
CA ILE A 55 13.29 -6.03 -2.96
C ILE A 55 14.81 -5.98 -3.13
N PRO A 56 15.51 -7.12 -3.08
CA PRO A 56 16.96 -7.14 -3.22
C PRO A 56 17.44 -6.43 -4.48
N LEU A 57 18.57 -5.73 -4.36
CA LEU A 57 19.25 -5.12 -5.51
C LEU A 57 19.55 -6.19 -6.57
N GLY A 58 19.47 -5.80 -7.83
CA GLY A 58 19.72 -6.69 -8.94
C GLY A 58 18.55 -7.59 -9.31
N THR A 59 17.43 -7.47 -8.62
CA THR A 59 16.22 -8.21 -9.02
C THR A 59 15.70 -7.63 -10.34
N SER A 60 15.46 -8.52 -11.31
CA SER A 60 14.95 -8.10 -12.62
C SER A 60 13.55 -7.52 -12.51
N TYR A 61 13.20 -6.60 -13.40
CA TYR A 61 11.86 -6.02 -13.41
C TYR A 61 10.74 -7.05 -13.55
N PRO A 62 10.86 -8.12 -14.38
CA PRO A 62 9.83 -9.15 -14.40
C PRO A 62 9.60 -9.79 -13.04
N ARG A 63 10.65 -10.01 -12.25
CA ARG A 63 10.50 -10.56 -10.90
C ARG A 63 9.89 -9.54 -9.95
N VAL A 64 10.21 -8.26 -10.11
CA VAL A 64 9.57 -7.20 -9.34
C VAL A 64 8.07 -7.17 -9.64
N VAL A 65 7.70 -7.24 -10.90
CA VAL A 65 6.30 -7.29 -11.32
C VAL A 65 5.59 -8.50 -10.73
N ASP A 66 6.22 -9.68 -10.77
CA ASP A 66 5.64 -10.88 -10.17
C ASP A 66 5.39 -10.70 -8.67
N ARG A 67 6.31 -10.07 -7.96
CA ARG A 67 6.14 -9.79 -6.54
C ARG A 67 4.99 -8.82 -6.29
N VAL A 68 4.90 -7.76 -7.07
CA VAL A 68 3.81 -6.79 -6.96
C VAL A 68 2.46 -7.45 -7.22
N VAL A 69 2.38 -8.29 -8.24
CA VAL A 69 1.14 -9.03 -8.55
C VAL A 69 0.74 -9.92 -7.37
N ARG A 70 1.68 -10.64 -6.77
CA ARG A 70 1.39 -11.49 -5.62
C ARG A 70 0.89 -10.67 -4.43
N VAL A 71 1.50 -9.52 -4.19
CA VAL A 71 1.07 -8.64 -3.09
C VAL A 71 -0.35 -8.14 -3.33
N THR A 72 -0.66 -7.68 -4.54
CA THR A 72 -2.00 -7.14 -4.84
C THR A 72 -3.09 -8.22 -4.82
N ARG A 73 -2.71 -9.48 -5.01
CA ARG A 73 -3.64 -10.62 -4.99
C ARG A 73 -3.76 -11.29 -3.62
N ASP A 74 -3.06 -10.77 -2.63
CA ASP A 74 -3.15 -11.35 -1.29
C ASP A 74 -4.59 -11.26 -0.78
N PRO A 75 -5.17 -12.38 -0.30
CA PRO A 75 -6.55 -12.37 0.22
C PRO A 75 -6.78 -11.39 1.35
N ALA A 76 -5.74 -11.04 2.10
CA ALA A 76 -5.86 -10.07 3.19
C ALA A 76 -6.27 -8.69 2.67
N LEU A 77 -6.00 -8.35 1.41
CA LEU A 77 -6.39 -7.09 0.80
C LEU A 77 -7.84 -7.10 0.29
N GLN A 78 -8.51 -8.25 0.34
CA GLN A 78 -9.93 -8.39 0.00
C GLN A 78 -10.28 -7.88 -1.39
N ARG A 79 -9.35 -7.93 -2.33
CA ARG A 79 -9.49 -7.38 -3.68
C ARG A 79 -9.83 -5.89 -3.71
N ARG A 80 -9.46 -5.17 -2.67
CA ARG A 80 -9.78 -3.74 -2.49
C ARG A 80 -8.51 -2.92 -2.37
N CYS A 81 -7.59 -3.11 -3.29
CA CYS A 81 -6.37 -2.32 -3.28
C CYS A 81 -6.25 -1.43 -4.51
N THR A 82 -5.65 -0.29 -4.31
CA THR A 82 -5.22 0.62 -5.36
C THR A 82 -3.71 0.54 -5.45
N LEU A 83 -3.20 0.29 -6.63
CA LEU A 83 -1.76 0.24 -6.87
C LEU A 83 -1.28 1.62 -7.29
N VAL A 84 -0.27 2.11 -6.59
CA VAL A 84 0.38 3.38 -6.91
C VAL A 84 1.86 3.11 -7.16
N VAL A 85 2.33 3.45 -8.33
CA VAL A 85 3.73 3.18 -8.73
C VAL A 85 4.46 4.48 -9.00
N ASP A 86 5.59 4.65 -8.33
CA ASP A 86 6.54 5.70 -8.66
C ASP A 86 7.66 5.09 -9.52
N ALA A 87 7.67 5.44 -10.78
CA ALA A 87 8.65 4.99 -11.74
C ALA A 87 9.54 6.13 -12.24
N SER A 88 9.65 7.20 -11.46
CA SER A 88 10.37 8.40 -11.87
C SER A 88 11.85 8.15 -12.18
N CYS A 89 12.45 7.13 -11.59
CA CYS A 89 13.85 6.78 -11.80
C CYS A 89 14.06 5.72 -12.89
N VAL A 90 12.99 5.19 -13.47
CA VAL A 90 13.10 4.14 -14.48
C VAL A 90 13.31 4.75 -15.86
N GLY A 91 14.23 4.20 -16.62
CA GLY A 91 14.55 4.66 -17.97
C GLY A 91 15.64 5.73 -18.09
N GLU A 92 16.22 6.15 -16.99
CA GLU A 92 17.35 7.08 -17.00
C GLU A 92 18.67 6.42 -17.36
#